data_dd52a1dd84960f026f1d60786ad3ba7e
#
_entry.id   dd52a1dd84960f026f1d60786ad3ba7e
#
_cell.length_a   1.000
_cell.length_b   1.000
_cell.length_c   1.000
_cell.angle_alpha   90.00
_cell.angle_beta   90.00
_cell.angle_gamma   90.00
#
_symmetry.space_group_name_H-M   'P 1'
#
loop_
_entity.id
_entity.type
_entity.pdbx_description
1 polymer ?
#
loop_
_entity_poly.entity_id
_entity_poly.type
_entity_poly.pdbx_seq_one_letter_code
_entity_poly.pdbx_strand_id
1 'polypeptide(L)'
;KERFPWLDVSSQYPPKSIDDPAFLEEGDGGPIGGAVYEEDAGYVVSPGVATHNLRGAGERDGVRFLLNREVRSVTGGGGRRFALELSDGSTLESDVVVNAAGPHSGRVNARAGVTLPLETRPLVREVHALDNPLSGTPQGQTLPIVGDLDAGIYFRPESGDRALIVGTTDPPCDELEWTDDPDTARTILSERYRERQCLRAMRRFPDLRLGPMKGVVSLYDVTVQDWYPIADKTDRPGYYVCIGTSGSSFKTAPVLGSLMAEIVAASEEGRDVDSEPIQLELPRTGLTVDTSFLSRRRGALQSSDTVIG
;
A
#
# COMPACT_ATOMS: atom_id res chain seq x y z
N LYS A 1 14.10 23.22 -11.24
CA LYS A 1 14.44 23.00 -12.66
C LYS A 1 15.95 22.79 -12.86
N GLU A 2 16.80 23.52 -12.17
CA GLU A 2 18.27 23.39 -12.30
C GLU A 2 18.78 21.98 -11.93
N ARG A 3 18.20 21.35 -10.90
CA ARG A 3 18.59 20.01 -10.43
C ARG A 3 18.05 18.89 -11.31
N PHE A 4 16.89 19.08 -11.92
CA PHE A 4 16.20 18.10 -12.78
C PHE A 4 15.81 18.75 -14.12
N PRO A 5 16.79 19.06 -14.99
CA PRO A 5 16.54 19.83 -16.22
C PRO A 5 15.66 19.07 -17.23
N TRP A 6 15.64 17.77 -17.15
CA TRP A 6 14.87 16.86 -18.00
C TRP A 6 13.42 16.66 -17.55
N LEU A 7 13.05 17.16 -16.35
CA LEU A 7 11.68 17.10 -15.83
C LEU A 7 10.97 18.42 -16.14
N ASP A 8 9.81 18.32 -16.82
CA ASP A 8 8.97 19.50 -16.99
C ASP A 8 8.18 19.78 -15.71
N VAL A 9 8.57 20.85 -15.05
CA VAL A 9 7.94 21.37 -13.83
C VAL A 9 7.44 22.81 -14.04
N SER A 10 7.22 23.21 -15.28
CA SER A 10 6.83 24.58 -15.62
C SER A 10 5.36 24.86 -15.32
N SER A 11 4.50 23.83 -15.42
CA SER A 11 3.05 23.99 -15.33
C SER A 11 2.42 22.89 -14.52
N GLN A 12 1.30 23.20 -13.88
CA GLN A 12 0.39 22.21 -13.33
C GLN A 12 -0.36 21.51 -14.47
N TYR A 13 -0.65 20.24 -14.25
CA TYR A 13 -1.47 19.44 -15.17
C TYR A 13 -2.60 18.78 -14.37
N PRO A 14 -3.65 19.53 -13.99
CA PRO A 14 -4.78 18.97 -13.25
C PRO A 14 -5.28 17.70 -13.93
N PRO A 15 -5.41 16.59 -13.22
CA PRO A 15 -5.75 15.32 -13.83
C PRO A 15 -7.19 15.39 -14.37
N LYS A 16 -7.36 14.89 -15.59
CA LYS A 16 -8.65 14.70 -16.24
C LYS A 16 -8.89 13.22 -16.45
N SER A 17 -10.16 12.83 -16.57
CA SER A 17 -10.49 11.45 -16.98
C SER A 17 -9.94 11.17 -18.37
N ILE A 18 -9.53 9.93 -18.63
CA ILE A 18 -9.11 9.50 -19.98
C ILE A 18 -10.26 9.65 -21.01
N ASP A 19 -11.51 9.71 -20.57
CA ASP A 19 -12.68 9.90 -21.43
C ASP A 19 -13.00 11.38 -21.71
N ASP A 20 -12.31 12.31 -21.04
CA ASP A 20 -12.47 13.72 -21.29
C ASP A 20 -11.83 14.09 -22.63
N PRO A 21 -12.55 14.69 -23.58
CA PRO A 21 -11.97 15.16 -24.85
C PRO A 21 -10.76 16.07 -24.67
N ALA A 22 -10.71 16.79 -23.54
CA ALA A 22 -9.61 17.68 -23.19
C ALA A 22 -8.47 16.97 -22.43
N PHE A 23 -8.46 15.63 -22.35
CA PHE A 23 -7.45 14.86 -21.60
C PHE A 23 -6.01 15.20 -22.02
N LEU A 24 -5.78 15.40 -23.33
CA LEU A 24 -4.46 15.74 -23.88
C LEU A 24 -4.22 17.24 -24.02
N GLU A 25 -5.22 18.07 -23.79
CA GLU A 25 -5.04 19.50 -23.87
C GLU A 25 -4.09 19.98 -22.78
N GLU A 26 -3.21 20.92 -23.14
CA GLU A 26 -2.40 21.63 -22.17
C GLU A 26 -3.35 22.38 -21.24
N GLY A 27 -3.27 22.01 -19.96
CA GLY A 27 -4.08 22.67 -18.95
C GLY A 27 -3.52 24.05 -18.66
N ASP A 28 -4.38 25.01 -18.45
CA ASP A 28 -4.09 26.34 -17.92
C ASP A 28 -3.96 26.33 -16.38
N GLY A 29 -3.43 25.23 -15.84
CA GLY A 29 -3.31 25.00 -14.39
C GLY A 29 -2.36 25.97 -13.67
N GLY A 30 -1.69 26.84 -14.39
CA GLY A 30 -0.75 27.80 -13.82
C GLY A 30 0.60 27.18 -13.41
N PRO A 31 1.44 27.93 -12.72
CA PRO A 31 2.73 27.44 -12.27
C PRO A 31 2.56 26.43 -11.11
N ILE A 32 3.49 25.47 -11.02
CA ILE A 32 3.58 24.59 -9.85
C ILE A 32 3.86 25.43 -8.61
N GLY A 33 3.04 25.28 -7.57
CA GLY A 33 3.15 26.05 -6.34
C GLY A 33 4.38 25.69 -5.48
N GLY A 34 4.90 24.47 -5.60
CA GLY A 34 6.08 24.01 -4.88
C GLY A 34 6.30 22.50 -5.02
N ALA A 35 7.45 22.06 -4.55
CA ALA A 35 7.79 20.66 -4.43
C ALA A 35 8.66 20.44 -3.19
N VAL A 36 8.55 19.26 -2.59
CA VAL A 36 9.45 18.82 -1.51
C VAL A 36 10.41 17.81 -2.12
N TYR A 37 11.69 18.00 -1.88
CA TYR A 37 12.74 17.09 -2.31
C TYR A 37 13.49 16.54 -1.10
N GLU A 38 13.52 15.19 -0.99
CA GLU A 38 14.29 14.47 0.00
C GLU A 38 15.46 13.76 -0.69
N GLU A 39 16.68 14.19 -0.37
CA GLU A 39 17.89 13.70 -1.04
C GLU A 39 18.23 12.26 -0.68
N ASP A 40 17.96 11.87 0.57
CA ASP A 40 18.26 10.55 1.12
C ASP A 40 17.08 9.56 0.97
N ALA A 41 16.03 9.95 0.25
CA ALA A 41 14.90 9.06 -0.01
C ALA A 41 15.34 7.86 -0.86
N GLY A 42 14.76 6.71 -0.56
CA GLY A 42 15.05 5.46 -1.26
C GLY A 42 13.82 4.60 -1.46
N TYR A 43 13.98 3.52 -2.17
CA TYR A 43 12.93 2.51 -2.36
C TYR A 43 13.50 1.09 -2.23
N VAL A 44 12.61 0.15 -1.93
CA VAL A 44 12.97 -1.25 -1.88
C VAL A 44 13.03 -1.80 -3.30
N VAL A 45 14.24 -2.16 -3.76
CA VAL A 45 14.47 -2.66 -5.12
C VAL A 45 13.74 -3.98 -5.38
N SER A 46 13.67 -4.87 -4.39
CA SER A 46 13.02 -6.17 -4.53
C SER A 46 12.15 -6.48 -3.30
N PRO A 47 10.83 -6.29 -3.40
CA PRO A 47 9.90 -6.70 -2.35
C PRO A 47 10.01 -8.18 -1.99
N GLY A 48 10.25 -9.04 -2.98
CA GLY A 48 10.44 -10.47 -2.77
C GLY A 48 11.67 -10.80 -1.91
N VAL A 49 12.80 -10.13 -2.15
CA VAL A 49 14.02 -10.31 -1.32
C VAL A 49 13.79 -9.77 0.09
N ALA A 50 13.15 -8.61 0.22
CA ALA A 50 12.83 -8.04 1.54
C ALA A 50 11.94 -9.00 2.36
N THR A 51 10.89 -9.54 1.76
CA THR A 51 10.01 -10.52 2.39
C THR A 51 10.74 -11.82 2.74
N HIS A 52 11.61 -12.31 1.84
CA HIS A 52 12.43 -13.48 2.10
C HIS A 52 13.39 -13.26 3.30
N ASN A 53 14.01 -12.08 3.39
CA ASN A 53 14.88 -11.74 4.51
C ASN A 53 14.12 -11.66 5.84
N LEU A 54 12.94 -11.03 5.85
CA LEU A 54 12.07 -10.99 7.04
C LEU A 54 11.64 -12.39 7.46
N ARG A 55 11.26 -13.22 6.49
CA ARG A 55 10.93 -14.63 6.77
C ARG A 55 12.11 -15.36 7.39
N GLY A 56 13.30 -15.26 6.81
CA GLY A 56 14.50 -15.92 7.34
C GLY A 56 14.90 -15.41 8.73
N ALA A 57 14.64 -14.14 9.05
CA ALA A 57 14.79 -13.61 10.39
C ALA A 57 13.81 -14.28 11.37
N GLY A 58 12.52 -14.30 11.01
CA GLY A 58 11.51 -14.94 11.84
C GLY A 58 11.76 -16.43 12.06
N GLU A 59 12.20 -17.17 11.03
CA GLU A 59 12.56 -18.60 11.17
C GLU A 59 13.70 -18.82 12.18
N ARG A 60 14.70 -17.92 12.23
CA ARG A 60 15.77 -17.98 13.25
C ARG A 60 15.25 -17.73 14.66
N ASP A 61 14.21 -16.92 14.78
CA ASP A 61 13.55 -16.64 16.07
C ASP A 61 12.43 -17.64 16.41
N GLY A 62 12.33 -18.74 15.65
CA GLY A 62 11.40 -19.85 15.94
C GLY A 62 10.02 -19.69 15.27
N VAL A 63 9.81 -18.70 14.42
CA VAL A 63 8.56 -18.54 13.67
C VAL A 63 8.41 -19.67 12.65
N ARG A 64 7.24 -20.28 12.61
CA ARG A 64 6.89 -21.34 11.64
C ARG A 64 6.02 -20.76 10.53
N PHE A 65 6.43 -20.95 9.28
CA PHE A 65 5.67 -20.54 8.10
C PHE A 65 5.01 -21.76 7.46
N LEU A 66 3.67 -21.77 7.43
CA LEU A 66 2.87 -22.81 6.79
C LEU A 66 2.44 -22.31 5.40
N LEU A 67 3.26 -22.57 4.39
CA LEU A 67 2.96 -22.17 3.01
C LEU A 67 1.94 -23.11 2.36
N ASN A 68 1.27 -22.63 1.33
CA ASN A 68 0.22 -23.35 0.59
C ASN A 68 -0.91 -23.83 1.51
N ARG A 69 -1.27 -23.00 2.49
CA ARG A 69 -2.37 -23.25 3.42
C ARG A 69 -3.28 -22.04 3.46
N GLU A 70 -4.55 -22.27 3.28
CA GLU A 70 -5.60 -21.28 3.45
C GLU A 70 -6.37 -21.56 4.74
N VAL A 71 -6.67 -20.54 5.52
CA VAL A 71 -7.55 -20.63 6.68
C VAL A 71 -8.99 -20.68 6.20
N ARG A 72 -9.68 -21.80 6.41
CA ARG A 72 -11.07 -22.04 5.98
C ARG A 72 -12.09 -21.58 7.01
N SER A 73 -11.78 -21.75 8.29
CA SER A 73 -12.63 -21.29 9.39
C SER A 73 -11.79 -20.92 10.60
N VAL A 74 -12.32 -20.05 11.45
CA VAL A 74 -11.74 -19.65 12.73
C VAL A 74 -12.83 -19.75 13.79
N THR A 75 -12.72 -20.75 14.66
CA THR A 75 -13.66 -21.01 15.76
C THR A 75 -12.98 -20.80 17.12
N GLY A 76 -13.72 -20.81 18.23
CA GLY A 76 -13.15 -20.58 19.57
C GLY A 76 -13.02 -19.08 19.90
N GLY A 77 -12.04 -18.75 20.74
CA GLY A 77 -11.85 -17.40 21.32
C GLY A 77 -12.72 -17.14 22.56
N GLY A 78 -12.59 -15.96 23.19
CA GLY A 78 -13.38 -15.60 24.37
C GLY A 78 -13.09 -16.48 25.59
N GLY A 79 -11.83 -16.75 25.88
CA GLY A 79 -11.36 -17.61 26.97
C GLY A 79 -11.18 -19.08 26.61
N ARG A 80 -11.36 -19.42 25.32
CA ARG A 80 -10.99 -20.72 24.73
C ARG A 80 -9.96 -20.49 23.66
N ARG A 81 -9.10 -21.47 23.40
CA ARG A 81 -8.17 -21.39 22.25
C ARG A 81 -8.94 -21.31 20.95
N PHE A 82 -8.38 -20.58 20.00
CA PHE A 82 -8.85 -20.61 18.62
C PHE A 82 -8.48 -21.94 17.97
N ALA A 83 -9.38 -22.43 17.13
CA ALA A 83 -9.11 -23.54 16.22
C ALA A 83 -9.29 -23.04 14.78
N LEU A 84 -8.20 -23.06 14.02
CA LEU A 84 -8.14 -22.66 12.62
C LEU A 84 -8.11 -23.91 11.75
N GLU A 85 -9.17 -24.14 10.98
CA GLU A 85 -9.21 -25.18 9.97
C GLU A 85 -8.48 -24.73 8.73
N LEU A 86 -7.55 -25.53 8.23
CA LEU A 86 -6.73 -25.22 7.07
C LEU A 86 -7.21 -25.97 5.82
N SER A 87 -6.82 -25.50 4.64
CA SER A 87 -7.23 -26.07 3.34
C SER A 87 -6.80 -27.52 3.11
N ASP A 88 -5.83 -28.03 3.85
CA ASP A 88 -5.39 -29.44 3.82
C ASP A 88 -6.14 -30.34 4.82
N GLY A 89 -7.15 -29.80 5.50
CA GLY A 89 -7.93 -30.51 6.51
C GLY A 89 -7.28 -30.57 7.90
N SER A 90 -6.09 -30.01 8.07
CA SER A 90 -5.47 -29.91 9.39
C SER A 90 -6.07 -28.77 10.21
N THR A 91 -5.94 -28.87 11.53
CA THR A 91 -6.36 -27.82 12.46
C THR A 91 -5.15 -27.28 13.21
N LEU A 92 -5.07 -25.96 13.31
CA LEU A 92 -4.08 -25.26 14.12
C LEU A 92 -4.78 -24.61 15.32
N GLU A 93 -4.26 -24.85 16.51
CA GLU A 93 -4.74 -24.19 17.73
C GLU A 93 -3.83 -23.01 18.10
N SER A 94 -4.43 -21.90 18.53
CA SER A 94 -3.70 -20.70 18.99
C SER A 94 -4.52 -19.96 20.05
N ASP A 95 -3.82 -19.29 20.97
CA ASP A 95 -4.45 -18.41 21.95
C ASP A 95 -4.77 -17.04 21.36
N VAL A 96 -3.98 -16.61 20.38
CA VAL A 96 -4.09 -15.32 19.68
C VAL A 96 -4.10 -15.55 18.17
N VAL A 97 -4.90 -14.78 17.47
CA VAL A 97 -4.95 -14.74 16.01
C VAL A 97 -4.79 -13.29 15.54
N VAL A 98 -3.87 -13.06 14.62
CA VAL A 98 -3.71 -11.76 13.94
C VAL A 98 -4.04 -11.93 12.46
N ASN A 99 -5.08 -11.24 11.99
CA ASN A 99 -5.40 -11.20 10.57
C ASN A 99 -4.54 -10.13 9.88
N ALA A 100 -3.65 -10.56 9.00
CA ALA A 100 -2.85 -9.71 8.12
C ALA A 100 -2.92 -10.23 6.66
N ALA A 101 -4.11 -10.66 6.23
CA ALA A 101 -4.32 -11.39 4.99
C ALA A 101 -4.38 -10.49 3.74
N GLY A 102 -4.09 -9.19 3.86
CA GLY A 102 -4.09 -8.25 2.74
C GLY A 102 -5.45 -8.22 2.04
N PRO A 103 -5.53 -8.32 0.71
CA PRO A 103 -6.79 -8.26 -0.02
C PRO A 103 -7.85 -9.30 0.40
N HIS A 104 -7.43 -10.37 1.10
CA HIS A 104 -8.34 -11.39 1.64
C HIS A 104 -8.80 -11.11 3.07
N SER A 105 -8.41 -10.00 3.68
CA SER A 105 -8.66 -9.68 5.09
C SER A 105 -10.15 -9.68 5.45
N GLY A 106 -10.99 -9.11 4.60
CA GLY A 106 -12.44 -9.13 4.80
C GLY A 106 -13.01 -10.55 4.85
N ARG A 107 -12.52 -11.45 3.98
CA ARG A 107 -12.91 -12.88 3.96
C ARG A 107 -12.47 -13.60 5.24
N VAL A 108 -11.26 -13.34 5.72
CA VAL A 108 -10.76 -13.95 6.96
C VAL A 108 -11.53 -13.42 8.16
N ASN A 109 -11.85 -12.14 8.22
CA ASN A 109 -12.72 -11.57 9.26
C ASN A 109 -14.10 -12.23 9.26
N ALA A 110 -14.72 -12.39 8.08
CA ALA A 110 -16.03 -13.06 7.96
C ALA A 110 -15.97 -14.52 8.46
N ARG A 111 -14.91 -15.27 8.13
CA ARG A 111 -14.68 -16.64 8.63
C ARG A 111 -14.46 -16.67 10.15
N ALA A 112 -13.96 -15.59 10.71
CA ALA A 112 -13.80 -15.42 12.14
C ALA A 112 -15.06 -14.82 12.82
N GLY A 113 -16.12 -14.50 12.07
CA GLY A 113 -17.32 -13.84 12.64
C GLY A 113 -17.03 -12.44 13.17
N VAL A 114 -16.04 -11.74 12.62
CA VAL A 114 -15.62 -10.40 13.02
C VAL A 114 -16.12 -9.38 11.99
N THR A 115 -16.77 -8.35 12.48
CA THR A 115 -17.18 -7.17 11.70
C THR A 115 -16.50 -5.94 12.29
N LEU A 116 -15.94 -5.11 11.44
CA LEU A 116 -15.31 -3.85 11.85
C LEU A 116 -16.16 -2.66 11.43
N PRO A 117 -16.08 -1.53 12.17
CA PRO A 117 -16.76 -0.29 11.78
C PRO A 117 -16.21 0.31 10.49
N LEU A 118 -14.92 0.11 10.23
CA LEU A 118 -14.25 0.53 8.98
C LEU A 118 -14.21 -0.63 8.00
N GLU A 119 -14.52 -0.35 6.74
CA GLU A 119 -14.54 -1.34 5.67
C GLU A 119 -13.19 -1.41 4.96
N THR A 120 -12.69 -2.62 4.71
CA THR A 120 -11.58 -2.84 3.79
C THR A 120 -12.04 -3.59 2.55
N ARG A 121 -11.59 -3.14 1.38
CA ARG A 121 -11.93 -3.77 0.09
C ARG A 121 -10.70 -3.97 -0.79
N PRO A 122 -10.68 -5.05 -1.56
CA PRO A 122 -9.65 -5.24 -2.59
C PRO A 122 -9.83 -4.27 -3.76
N LEU A 123 -8.75 -3.59 -4.12
CA LEU A 123 -8.70 -2.65 -5.24
C LEU A 123 -7.67 -3.13 -6.26
N VAL A 124 -8.09 -3.27 -7.52
CA VAL A 124 -7.20 -3.64 -8.62
C VAL A 124 -6.30 -2.47 -8.98
N ARG A 125 -5.01 -2.74 -9.10
CA ARG A 125 -3.98 -1.76 -9.41
C ARG A 125 -3.08 -2.22 -10.54
N GLU A 126 -2.72 -1.29 -11.41
CA GLU A 126 -1.72 -1.51 -12.45
C GLU A 126 -0.54 -0.57 -12.28
N VAL A 127 0.64 -1.13 -12.48
CA VAL A 127 1.89 -0.38 -12.59
C VAL A 127 2.52 -0.74 -13.92
N HIS A 128 2.85 0.26 -14.72
CA HIS A 128 3.44 0.07 -16.04
C HIS A 128 4.93 0.38 -16.02
N ALA A 129 5.69 -0.42 -16.76
CA ALA A 129 7.14 -0.23 -16.93
C ALA A 129 7.41 0.27 -18.34
N LEU A 130 8.10 1.39 -18.44
CA LEU A 130 8.55 2.02 -19.69
C LEU A 130 10.07 2.02 -19.72
N ASP A 131 10.63 2.19 -20.90
CA ASP A 131 12.07 2.39 -21.03
C ASP A 131 12.42 3.76 -20.41
N ASN A 132 13.44 3.79 -19.55
CA ASN A 132 13.87 5.03 -18.92
C ASN A 132 14.53 5.95 -19.95
N PRO A 133 14.01 7.14 -20.22
CA PRO A 133 14.55 8.07 -21.21
C PRO A 133 15.95 8.58 -20.84
N LEU A 134 16.35 8.48 -19.57
CA LEU A 134 17.68 8.86 -19.09
C LEU A 134 18.67 7.70 -19.09
N SER A 135 18.25 6.50 -19.49
CA SER A 135 19.12 5.32 -19.54
C SER A 135 20.28 5.55 -20.50
N GLY A 136 21.51 5.39 -20.00
CA GLY A 136 22.73 5.58 -20.79
C GLY A 136 23.21 7.04 -20.94
N THR A 137 22.57 8.01 -20.26
CA THR A 137 23.14 9.36 -20.18
C THR A 137 24.40 9.37 -19.32
N PRO A 138 25.40 10.23 -19.66
CA PRO A 138 26.65 10.26 -18.91
C PRO A 138 26.43 10.71 -17.47
N GLN A 139 26.97 9.93 -16.56
CA GLN A 139 27.26 10.18 -15.15
C GLN A 139 26.26 11.02 -14.32
N GLY A 140 25.55 10.33 -13.42
CA GLY A 140 25.00 10.93 -12.20
C GLY A 140 23.60 11.49 -12.29
N GLN A 141 22.89 11.32 -13.40
CA GLN A 141 21.46 11.64 -13.46
C GLN A 141 20.63 10.44 -13.04
N THR A 142 20.59 10.18 -11.74
CA THR A 142 19.66 9.20 -11.19
C THR A 142 18.27 9.82 -11.19
N LEU A 143 17.32 9.09 -11.75
CA LEU A 143 15.92 9.48 -11.71
C LEU A 143 15.43 9.42 -10.26
N PRO A 144 14.88 10.49 -9.67
CA PRO A 144 14.28 10.41 -8.35
C PRO A 144 12.95 9.63 -8.39
N ILE A 145 12.48 9.25 -7.22
CA ILE A 145 11.08 8.88 -7.03
C ILE A 145 10.29 10.19 -7.05
N VAL A 146 9.24 10.27 -7.85
CA VAL A 146 8.38 11.45 -7.95
C VAL A 146 6.94 11.04 -7.70
N GLY A 147 6.30 11.69 -6.75
CA GLY A 147 4.85 11.72 -6.59
C GLY A 147 4.34 13.06 -7.12
N ASP A 148 3.50 13.02 -8.12
CA ASP A 148 2.88 14.19 -8.73
C ASP A 148 1.37 14.13 -8.52
N LEU A 149 0.93 14.71 -7.41
CA LEU A 149 -0.48 14.74 -7.04
C LEU A 149 -1.30 15.59 -8.02
N ASP A 150 -0.68 16.65 -8.57
CA ASP A 150 -1.33 17.54 -9.53
C ASP A 150 -1.56 16.85 -10.88
N ALA A 151 -0.74 15.87 -11.25
CA ALA A 151 -0.92 15.11 -12.50
C ALA A 151 -1.56 13.74 -12.28
N GLY A 152 -1.79 13.33 -11.04
CA GLY A 152 -2.43 12.07 -10.71
C GLY A 152 -1.55 10.83 -10.94
N ILE A 153 -0.22 10.96 -10.85
CA ILE A 153 0.74 9.89 -11.11
C ILE A 153 1.89 9.88 -10.09
N TYR A 154 2.54 8.75 -10.02
CA TYR A 154 3.89 8.65 -9.50
C TYR A 154 4.78 7.89 -10.47
N PHE A 155 6.08 8.13 -10.40
CA PHE A 155 7.06 7.35 -11.14
C PHE A 155 8.36 7.19 -10.36
N ARG A 156 9.10 6.12 -10.66
CA ARG A 156 10.39 5.84 -10.06
C ARG A 156 11.26 4.98 -11.00
N PRO A 157 12.58 5.03 -10.83
CA PRO A 157 13.47 4.13 -11.56
C PRO A 157 13.30 2.67 -11.11
N GLU A 158 13.62 1.74 -11.98
CA GLU A 158 13.62 0.31 -11.75
C GLU A 158 14.75 -0.37 -12.55
N SER A 159 15.15 -1.57 -12.10
CA SER A 159 16.11 -2.42 -12.82
C SER A 159 17.45 -1.74 -13.12
N GLY A 160 18.01 -1.00 -12.16
CA GLY A 160 19.27 -0.28 -12.32
C GLY A 160 19.16 0.85 -13.35
N ASP A 161 18.12 1.64 -13.23
CA ASP A 161 17.81 2.80 -14.06
C ASP A 161 17.50 2.51 -15.54
N ARG A 162 17.28 1.25 -15.90
CA ARG A 162 16.89 0.88 -17.27
C ARG A 162 15.42 1.09 -17.57
N ALA A 163 14.59 0.97 -16.56
CA ALA A 163 13.14 1.13 -16.66
C ALA A 163 12.64 2.26 -15.76
N LEU A 164 11.55 2.86 -16.19
CA LEU A 164 10.74 3.79 -15.42
C LEU A 164 9.41 3.10 -15.10
N ILE A 165 9.11 2.95 -13.82
CA ILE A 165 7.79 2.51 -13.37
C ILE A 165 6.88 3.71 -13.22
N VAL A 166 5.68 3.60 -13.76
CA VAL A 166 4.61 4.61 -13.68
C VAL A 166 3.37 3.98 -13.07
N GLY A 167 2.80 4.65 -12.08
CA GLY A 167 1.54 4.28 -11.45
C GLY A 167 0.64 5.50 -11.23
N THR A 168 -0.59 5.27 -10.78
CA THR A 168 -1.55 6.34 -10.47
C THR A 168 -1.48 6.72 -8.99
N THR A 169 -1.76 7.98 -8.68
CA THR A 169 -2.06 8.46 -7.33
C THR A 169 -3.56 8.55 -7.05
N ASP A 170 -4.37 7.96 -7.92
CA ASP A 170 -5.82 7.86 -7.79
C ASP A 170 -6.56 9.19 -7.70
N PRO A 171 -6.35 10.08 -8.67
CA PRO A 171 -7.06 11.33 -8.67
C PRO A 171 -8.59 11.10 -8.78
N PRO A 172 -9.43 11.97 -8.20
CA PRO A 172 -10.90 11.75 -8.15
C PRO A 172 -11.57 11.60 -9.51
N CYS A 173 -10.91 12.04 -10.60
CA CYS A 173 -11.42 11.86 -11.97
C CYS A 173 -11.25 10.45 -12.53
N ASP A 174 -10.51 9.58 -11.83
CA ASP A 174 -10.27 8.20 -12.23
C ASP A 174 -11.23 7.26 -11.52
N GLU A 175 -11.82 6.36 -12.28
CA GLU A 175 -12.64 5.29 -11.71
C GLU A 175 -11.77 4.27 -10.99
N LEU A 176 -12.16 3.90 -9.77
CA LEU A 176 -11.51 2.86 -8.96
C LEU A 176 -12.11 1.49 -9.30
N GLU A 177 -11.24 0.54 -9.62
CA GLU A 177 -11.64 -0.82 -9.98
C GLU A 177 -11.64 -1.73 -8.74
N TRP A 178 -12.76 -1.72 -8.02
CA TRP A 178 -12.98 -2.60 -6.88
C TRP A 178 -13.29 -4.02 -7.32
N THR A 179 -12.92 -5.01 -6.51
CA THR A 179 -13.36 -6.39 -6.67
C THR A 179 -13.88 -6.94 -5.34
N ASP A 180 -14.88 -7.82 -5.41
CA ASP A 180 -15.40 -8.49 -4.22
C ASP A 180 -14.67 -9.79 -3.93
N ASP A 181 -14.03 -10.37 -4.95
CA ASP A 181 -13.26 -11.60 -4.83
C ASP A 181 -11.84 -11.43 -5.37
N PRO A 182 -10.83 -11.37 -4.48
CA PRO A 182 -9.44 -11.26 -4.87
C PRO A 182 -8.94 -12.38 -5.79
N ASP A 183 -9.51 -13.59 -5.67
CA ASP A 183 -9.05 -14.76 -6.42
C ASP A 183 -9.52 -14.75 -7.88
N THR A 184 -10.57 -13.98 -8.19
CA THR A 184 -11.12 -13.85 -9.54
C THR A 184 -10.78 -12.51 -10.20
N ALA A 185 -10.03 -11.63 -9.50
CA ALA A 185 -9.58 -10.38 -10.07
C ALA A 185 -8.74 -10.60 -11.33
N ARG A 186 -8.87 -9.68 -12.28
CA ARG A 186 -8.05 -9.76 -13.50
C ARG A 186 -6.56 -9.64 -13.18
N THR A 187 -5.76 -10.33 -13.98
CA THR A 187 -4.29 -10.34 -13.89
C THR A 187 -3.61 -9.80 -15.15
N ILE A 188 -4.42 -9.34 -16.11
CA ILE A 188 -3.96 -8.86 -17.41
C ILE A 188 -4.00 -7.33 -17.40
N LEU A 189 -2.89 -6.71 -17.84
CA LEU A 189 -2.78 -5.27 -18.02
C LEU A 189 -3.82 -4.75 -19.02
N SER A 190 -4.34 -3.53 -18.80
CA SER A 190 -5.27 -2.88 -19.70
C SER A 190 -4.63 -1.73 -20.45
N GLU A 191 -5.01 -1.56 -21.73
CA GLU A 191 -4.57 -0.41 -22.53
C GLU A 191 -5.07 0.90 -21.91
N ARG A 192 -6.29 0.92 -21.37
CA ARG A 192 -6.87 2.10 -20.75
C ARG A 192 -6.02 2.65 -19.59
N TYR A 193 -5.59 1.77 -18.65
CA TYR A 193 -4.71 2.18 -17.57
C TYR A 193 -3.34 2.60 -18.07
N ARG A 194 -2.78 1.85 -19.03
CA ARG A 194 -1.50 2.18 -19.66
C ARG A 194 -1.52 3.57 -20.29
N GLU A 195 -2.49 3.82 -21.16
CA GLU A 195 -2.62 5.11 -21.85
C GLU A 195 -2.76 6.24 -20.83
N ARG A 196 -3.67 6.11 -19.88
CA ARG A 196 -3.92 7.13 -18.87
C ARG A 196 -2.65 7.49 -18.09
N GLN A 197 -1.98 6.48 -17.52
CA GLN A 197 -0.81 6.70 -16.69
C GLN A 197 0.39 7.19 -17.50
N CYS A 198 0.65 6.57 -18.63
CA CYS A 198 1.81 6.90 -19.44
C CYS A 198 1.69 8.26 -20.11
N LEU A 199 0.52 8.63 -20.62
CA LEU A 199 0.30 9.93 -21.23
C LEU A 199 0.39 11.08 -20.21
N ARG A 200 -0.07 10.86 -18.98
CA ARG A 200 0.17 11.81 -17.88
C ARG A 200 1.67 11.93 -17.55
N ALA A 201 2.41 10.82 -17.53
CA ALA A 201 3.85 10.83 -17.29
C ALA A 201 4.62 11.57 -18.42
N MET A 202 4.18 11.45 -19.66
CA MET A 202 4.80 12.13 -20.80
C MET A 202 4.73 13.65 -20.70
N ARG A 203 3.79 14.21 -19.95
CA ARG A 203 3.74 15.65 -19.67
C ARG A 203 4.93 16.11 -18.82
N ARG A 204 5.38 15.26 -17.91
CA ARG A 204 6.56 15.52 -17.07
C ARG A 204 7.87 15.12 -17.75
N PHE A 205 7.80 14.16 -18.64
CA PHE A 205 8.92 13.62 -19.39
C PHE A 205 8.62 13.69 -20.90
N PRO A 206 8.88 14.83 -21.57
CA PRO A 206 8.57 14.98 -23.00
C PRO A 206 9.26 13.93 -23.90
N ASP A 207 10.43 13.43 -23.48
CA ASP A 207 11.18 12.41 -24.21
C ASP A 207 10.71 10.97 -23.94
N LEU A 208 9.79 10.77 -23.02
CA LEU A 208 9.22 9.45 -22.72
C LEU A 208 8.48 8.90 -23.95
N ARG A 209 8.59 7.61 -24.18
CA ARG A 209 7.91 6.94 -25.30
C ARG A 209 7.09 5.77 -24.79
N LEU A 210 5.92 5.59 -25.37
CA LEU A 210 5.10 4.41 -25.17
C LEU A 210 5.77 3.22 -25.87
N GLY A 211 6.37 2.34 -25.08
CA GLY A 211 6.92 1.08 -25.55
C GLY A 211 5.87 -0.05 -25.53
N PRO A 212 6.32 -1.31 -25.68
CA PRO A 212 5.45 -2.46 -25.49
C PRO A 212 4.79 -2.45 -24.11
N MET A 213 3.59 -3.02 -23.99
CA MET A 213 2.90 -3.12 -22.72
C MET A 213 3.69 -4.06 -21.77
N LYS A 214 4.22 -3.48 -20.70
CA LYS A 214 4.93 -4.19 -19.64
C LYS A 214 4.45 -3.64 -18.31
N GLY A 215 4.33 -4.50 -17.31
CA GLY A 215 3.89 -4.07 -15.98
C GLY A 215 3.36 -5.22 -15.15
N VAL A 216 2.69 -4.88 -14.10
CA VAL A 216 2.04 -5.83 -13.20
C VAL A 216 0.64 -5.35 -12.84
N VAL A 217 -0.27 -6.30 -12.67
CA VAL A 217 -1.56 -6.10 -12.00
C VAL A 217 -1.42 -6.65 -10.60
N SER A 218 -1.86 -5.91 -9.61
CA SER A 218 -1.86 -6.31 -8.21
C SER A 218 -3.17 -5.92 -7.54
N LEU A 219 -3.36 -6.38 -6.32
CA LEU A 219 -4.48 -6.00 -5.48
C LEU A 219 -3.96 -5.28 -4.25
N TYR A 220 -4.59 -4.15 -3.92
CA TYR A 220 -4.40 -3.46 -2.66
C TYR A 220 -5.56 -3.79 -1.73
N ASP A 221 -5.26 -3.91 -0.44
CA ASP A 221 -6.25 -3.96 0.64
C ASP A 221 -6.47 -2.52 1.12
N VAL A 222 -7.59 -1.93 0.75
CA VAL A 222 -7.83 -0.50 0.98
C VAL A 222 -8.88 -0.30 2.06
N THR A 223 -8.57 0.52 3.06
CA THR A 223 -9.57 1.06 3.97
C THR A 223 -10.37 2.12 3.23
N VAL A 224 -11.65 1.83 2.93
CA VAL A 224 -12.47 2.60 1.99
C VAL A 224 -12.69 4.04 2.44
N GLN A 225 -12.76 4.27 3.76
CA GLN A 225 -13.13 5.57 4.31
C GLN A 225 -12.01 6.60 4.31
N ASP A 226 -10.73 6.17 4.39
CA ASP A 226 -9.63 7.11 4.62
C ASP A 226 -8.26 6.66 4.10
N TRP A 227 -8.16 5.46 3.54
CA TRP A 227 -6.90 4.87 3.03
C TRP A 227 -5.82 4.61 4.10
N TYR A 228 -6.10 4.84 5.37
CA TYR A 228 -5.17 4.51 6.45
C TYR A 228 -5.30 3.05 6.90
N PRO A 229 -4.20 2.40 7.30
CA PRO A 229 -4.25 1.03 7.79
C PRO A 229 -5.02 0.94 9.12
N ILE A 230 -5.51 -0.25 9.41
CA ILE A 230 -6.10 -0.62 10.69
C ILE A 230 -5.14 -1.59 11.36
N ALA A 231 -4.56 -1.19 12.50
CA ALA A 231 -3.70 -2.02 13.33
C ALA A 231 -4.27 -1.98 14.76
N ASP A 232 -5.06 -2.99 15.15
CA ASP A 232 -5.85 -2.92 16.38
C ASP A 232 -6.29 -4.31 16.87
N LYS A 233 -6.77 -4.35 18.12
CA LYS A 233 -7.62 -5.45 18.62
C LYS A 233 -8.98 -5.42 17.91
N THR A 234 -9.79 -6.44 18.15
CA THR A 234 -11.20 -6.46 17.73
C THR A 234 -12.12 -6.64 18.95
N ASP A 235 -13.43 -6.62 18.71
CA ASP A 235 -14.38 -6.93 19.77
C ASP A 235 -14.45 -8.43 20.11
N ARG A 236 -13.74 -9.28 19.32
CA ARG A 236 -13.53 -10.71 19.63
C ARG A 236 -12.21 -10.87 20.39
N PRO A 237 -12.23 -11.20 21.69
CA PRO A 237 -11.03 -11.33 22.50
C PRO A 237 -10.01 -12.30 21.89
N GLY A 238 -8.74 -11.91 21.86
CA GLY A 238 -7.64 -12.67 21.26
C GLY A 238 -7.55 -12.61 19.73
N TYR A 239 -8.50 -11.89 19.05
CA TYR A 239 -8.46 -11.72 17.60
C TYR A 239 -8.10 -10.28 17.24
N TYR A 240 -7.03 -10.11 16.48
CA TYR A 240 -6.44 -8.83 16.10
C TYR A 240 -6.39 -8.65 14.59
N VAL A 241 -6.23 -7.42 14.14
CA VAL A 241 -6.14 -7.08 12.71
C VAL A 241 -4.98 -6.14 12.42
N CYS A 242 -4.27 -6.40 11.31
CA CYS A 242 -3.32 -5.49 10.70
C CYS A 242 -3.60 -5.48 9.18
N ILE A 243 -4.54 -4.66 8.75
CA ILE A 243 -5.20 -4.71 7.45
C ILE A 243 -5.38 -3.31 6.85
N GLY A 244 -5.93 -3.21 5.63
CA GLY A 244 -6.28 -1.93 5.03
C GLY A 244 -5.05 -1.08 4.69
N THR A 245 -3.97 -1.70 4.25
CA THR A 245 -2.66 -1.05 4.06
C THR A 245 -2.59 -0.12 2.84
N SER A 246 -3.60 -0.11 1.99
CA SER A 246 -3.88 0.82 0.89
C SER A 246 -2.69 1.10 -0.06
N GLY A 247 -1.73 0.15 -0.14
CA GLY A 247 -0.55 0.24 -1.01
C GLY A 247 0.62 1.06 -0.47
N SER A 248 0.46 1.81 0.62
CA SER A 248 1.50 2.68 1.19
C SER A 248 2.37 2.02 2.27
N SER A 249 1.92 0.91 2.87
CA SER A 249 2.46 0.41 4.14
C SER A 249 3.63 -0.58 4.02
N PHE A 250 4.13 -0.90 2.84
CA PHE A 250 5.30 -1.80 2.71
C PHE A 250 6.53 -1.25 3.45
N LYS A 251 6.77 0.05 3.33
CA LYS A 251 7.87 0.75 4.01
C LYS A 251 7.72 0.78 5.53
N THR A 252 6.48 0.76 6.04
CA THR A 252 6.17 0.83 7.47
C THR A 252 5.94 -0.55 8.11
N ALA A 253 6.02 -1.64 7.33
CA ALA A 253 5.74 -2.99 7.81
C ALA A 253 6.52 -3.39 9.09
N PRO A 254 7.81 -3.07 9.26
CA PRO A 254 8.52 -3.39 10.51
C PRO A 254 7.94 -2.65 11.73
N VAL A 255 7.55 -1.38 11.54
CA VAL A 255 6.95 -0.58 12.63
C VAL A 255 5.56 -1.08 12.97
N LEU A 256 4.74 -1.39 11.95
CA LEU A 256 3.41 -1.98 12.17
C LEU A 256 3.49 -3.34 12.86
N GLY A 257 4.49 -4.15 12.50
CA GLY A 257 4.73 -5.44 13.17
C GLY A 257 5.08 -5.29 14.64
N SER A 258 5.97 -4.34 14.98
CA SER A 258 6.31 -4.03 16.36
C SER A 258 5.11 -3.49 17.14
N LEU A 259 4.36 -2.57 16.56
CA LEU A 259 3.15 -2.03 17.17
C LEU A 259 2.10 -3.12 17.43
N MET A 260 1.89 -4.03 16.48
CA MET A 260 0.97 -5.15 16.67
C MET A 260 1.39 -6.06 17.82
N ALA A 261 2.71 -6.31 17.97
CA ALA A 261 3.21 -7.09 19.10
C ALA A 261 2.89 -6.40 20.45
N GLU A 262 3.06 -5.08 20.53
CA GLU A 262 2.73 -4.29 21.72
C GLU A 262 1.23 -4.28 22.01
N ILE A 263 0.39 -4.09 20.97
CA ILE A 263 -1.08 -4.12 21.11
C ILE A 263 -1.53 -5.47 21.63
N VAL A 264 -1.01 -6.57 21.08
CA VAL A 264 -1.33 -7.93 21.52
C VAL A 264 -0.90 -8.12 22.96
N ALA A 265 0.36 -7.83 23.30
CA ALA A 265 0.87 -8.01 24.65
C ALA A 265 0.05 -7.23 25.69
N ALA A 266 -0.17 -5.94 25.46
CA ALA A 266 -0.92 -5.08 26.35
C ALA A 266 -2.36 -5.57 26.54
N SER A 267 -3.02 -5.99 25.44
CA SER A 267 -4.40 -6.47 25.51
C SER A 267 -4.52 -7.81 26.25
N GLU A 268 -3.59 -8.75 26.04
CA GLU A 268 -3.57 -10.05 26.72
C GLU A 268 -3.20 -9.91 28.20
N GLU A 269 -2.50 -8.84 28.59
CA GLU A 269 -2.27 -8.45 29.98
C GLU A 269 -3.49 -7.74 30.62
N GLY A 270 -4.55 -7.52 29.86
CA GLY A 270 -5.80 -6.92 30.34
C GLY A 270 -5.85 -5.38 30.26
N ARG A 271 -4.89 -4.74 29.61
CA ARG A 271 -4.91 -3.30 29.37
C ARG A 271 -5.98 -2.97 28.32
N ASP A 272 -6.76 -1.93 28.55
CA ASP A 272 -7.75 -1.46 27.58
C ASP A 272 -7.12 -0.46 26.59
N VAL A 273 -6.57 -1.00 25.49
CA VAL A 273 -5.94 -0.19 24.43
C VAL A 273 -6.94 0.67 23.63
N ASP A 274 -8.26 0.51 23.82
CA ASP A 274 -9.25 1.41 23.23
C ASP A 274 -9.30 2.76 23.99
N SER A 275 -9.17 2.71 25.32
CA SER A 275 -9.14 3.92 26.16
C SER A 275 -7.72 4.47 26.37
N GLU A 276 -6.71 3.60 26.30
CA GLU A 276 -5.30 3.91 26.48
C GLU A 276 -4.47 3.39 25.29
N PRO A 277 -4.51 4.08 24.12
CA PRO A 277 -3.79 3.66 22.93
C PRO A 277 -2.29 3.53 23.20
N ILE A 278 -1.65 2.62 22.47
CA ILE A 278 -0.19 2.47 22.52
C ILE A 278 0.47 3.78 22.06
N GLN A 279 1.46 4.21 22.78
CA GLN A 279 2.30 5.35 22.42
C GLN A 279 3.59 4.82 21.81
N LEU A 280 3.78 5.05 20.51
CA LEU A 280 4.99 4.59 19.80
C LEU A 280 6.12 5.61 19.94
N GLU A 281 7.16 5.23 20.63
CA GLU A 281 8.38 6.05 20.70
C GLU A 281 9.24 5.85 19.46
N LEU A 282 9.66 6.94 18.85
CA LEU A 282 10.58 6.97 17.72
C LEU A 282 11.99 7.34 18.19
N PRO A 283 12.87 6.38 18.48
CA PRO A 283 14.13 6.64 19.20
C PRO A 283 15.12 7.54 18.46
N ARG A 284 15.02 7.62 17.11
CA ARG A 284 15.90 8.51 16.33
C ARG A 284 15.49 9.97 16.35
N THR A 285 14.20 10.24 16.50
CA THR A 285 13.66 11.62 16.48
C THR A 285 13.27 12.11 17.87
N GLY A 286 13.15 11.21 18.85
CA GLY A 286 12.64 11.52 20.18
C GLY A 286 11.15 11.86 20.20
N LEU A 287 10.44 11.60 19.10
CA LEU A 287 8.99 11.83 19.02
C LEU A 287 8.23 10.63 19.57
N THR A 288 7.09 10.92 20.18
CA THR A 288 6.09 9.92 20.55
C THR A 288 4.88 10.08 19.64
N VAL A 289 4.42 8.99 19.05
CA VAL A 289 3.26 8.95 18.15
C VAL A 289 2.12 8.25 18.85
N ASP A 290 1.01 8.95 19.01
CA ASP A 290 -0.25 8.35 19.44
C ASP A 290 -0.81 7.47 18.31
N THR A 291 -1.01 6.18 18.56
CA THR A 291 -1.42 5.23 17.54
C THR A 291 -2.94 5.11 17.37
N SER A 292 -3.72 5.95 18.05
CA SER A 292 -5.20 5.95 17.95
C SER A 292 -5.72 6.15 16.53
N PHE A 293 -4.93 6.80 15.66
CA PHE A 293 -5.27 6.94 14.23
C PHE A 293 -5.25 5.61 13.44
N LEU A 294 -4.70 4.53 14.02
CA LEU A 294 -4.74 3.17 13.46
C LEU A 294 -5.89 2.33 14.05
N SER A 295 -6.63 2.88 14.99
CA SER A 295 -7.73 2.16 15.64
C SER A 295 -8.89 1.86 14.67
N ARG A 296 -9.49 0.70 14.83
CA ARG A 296 -10.72 0.31 14.14
C ARG A 296 -11.92 1.23 14.45
N ARG A 297 -11.85 1.95 15.58
CA ARG A 297 -12.92 2.84 16.07
C ARG A 297 -12.69 4.31 15.74
N ARG A 298 -11.61 4.64 15.02
CA ARG A 298 -11.38 6.02 14.59
C ARG A 298 -12.51 6.52 13.69
N GLY A 299 -12.77 7.80 13.68
CA GLY A 299 -13.52 8.44 12.59
C GLY A 299 -12.67 8.44 11.31
N ALA A 300 -13.30 8.59 10.15
CA ALA A 300 -12.56 8.75 8.90
C ALA A 300 -11.57 9.92 9.02
N LEU A 301 -10.32 9.67 8.71
CA LEU A 301 -9.26 10.67 8.74
C LEU A 301 -9.27 11.49 7.44
N GLN A 302 -8.77 12.71 7.53
CA GLN A 302 -8.44 13.45 6.33
C GLN A 302 -7.17 12.88 5.73
N SER A 303 -7.25 12.37 4.52
CA SER A 303 -6.14 11.83 3.77
C SER A 303 -6.15 12.37 2.35
N SER A 304 -5.13 12.04 1.59
CA SER A 304 -5.11 12.32 0.16
C SER A 304 -5.99 11.35 -0.65
N ASP A 305 -6.54 10.32 0.02
CA ASP A 305 -7.25 9.18 -0.59
C ASP A 305 -6.42 8.51 -1.70
N THR A 306 -5.11 8.45 -1.50
CA THR A 306 -4.16 7.94 -2.48
C THR A 306 -3.15 6.98 -1.86
N VAL A 307 -2.44 6.24 -2.72
CA VAL A 307 -1.34 5.34 -2.34
C VAL A 307 -0.11 6.06 -1.77
N ILE A 308 -0.09 7.37 -1.79
CA ILE A 308 1.03 8.16 -1.25
C ILE A 308 0.83 8.45 0.25
N GLY A 309 -0.41 8.45 0.71
CA GLY A 309 -0.81 8.65 2.11
C GLY A 309 -1.25 10.05 2.41
#